data_8e2b8120a79629a03040ef9f5e956b3c
#
_entry.id   8e2b8120a79629a03040ef9f5e956b3c
#
_cell.length_a   1.000
_cell.length_b   1.000
_cell.length_c   1.000
_cell.angle_alpha   90.00
_cell.angle_beta   90.00
_cell.angle_gamma   90.00
#
_symmetry.space_group_name_H-M   'P 1'
#
loop_
_entity.id
_entity.type
_entity.pdbx_description
1 polymer ?
#
loop_
_entity_poly.entity_id
_entity_poly.type
_entity_poly.pdbx_seq_one_letter_code
_entity_poly.pdbx_strand_id
1 'polypeptide(L)'
;MEVFRRYRAELIAERLTGRTEDRYLSKEMQFGIEQEPFARTAYEIRTENMVDQAGFIFHPRLDFSGASPDGLIGQDGGLELKCPKTTTHLAYLAAGTVPKEYEHQLLWNMACAEREWWDFASFDPRLPEKLRLFIVRMPRDEARIGEIEQEVLTLNSEIQDVCAQLGVMANLPPIEAFAERRPSNEELDSDTVRLGDTSVPVDLTGLVSNEMSI
;
A
#
# COMPACT_ATOMS: atom_id res chain seq x y z
N MET A 1 16.56 13.73 -2.21
CA MET A 1 17.65 13.03 -2.93
C MET A 1 18.27 11.88 -2.14
N GLU A 2 18.51 12.04 -0.83
CA GLU A 2 19.15 10.99 0.00
C GLU A 2 18.23 9.78 0.25
N VAL A 3 16.96 10.01 0.58
CA VAL A 3 15.94 8.97 0.78
C VAL A 3 15.77 8.10 -0.47
N PHE A 4 15.69 8.71 -1.64
CA PHE A 4 15.57 8.00 -2.92
C PHE A 4 16.79 7.11 -3.22
N ARG A 5 18.01 7.60 -2.91
CA ARG A 5 19.25 6.81 -3.07
C ARG A 5 19.27 5.60 -2.14
N ARG A 6 18.83 5.78 -0.89
CA ARG A 6 18.73 4.70 0.09
C ARG A 6 17.73 3.64 -0.34
N TYR A 7 16.52 4.04 -0.70
CA TYR A 7 15.48 3.13 -1.17
C TYR A 7 15.91 2.33 -2.41
N ARG A 8 16.56 3.00 -3.39
CA ARG A 8 17.13 2.31 -4.54
C ARG A 8 18.18 1.26 -4.15
N ALA A 9 19.05 1.58 -3.20
CA ALA A 9 20.05 0.64 -2.72
C ALA A 9 19.44 -0.56 -2.01
N GLU A 10 18.39 -0.35 -1.21
CA GLU A 10 17.61 -1.41 -0.57
C GLU A 10 17.00 -2.34 -1.63
N LEU A 11 16.31 -1.80 -2.65
CA LEU A 11 15.75 -2.60 -3.73
C LEU A 11 16.80 -3.38 -4.54
N ILE A 12 17.99 -2.81 -4.77
CA ILE A 12 19.11 -3.51 -5.39
C ILE A 12 19.57 -4.67 -4.50
N ALA A 13 19.74 -4.42 -3.21
CA ALA A 13 20.15 -5.46 -2.25
C ALA A 13 19.12 -6.59 -2.17
N GLU A 14 17.85 -6.28 -2.09
CA GLU A 14 16.76 -7.27 -2.11
C GLU A 14 16.78 -8.11 -3.39
N ARG A 15 16.96 -7.47 -4.54
CA ARG A 15 17.03 -8.16 -5.84
C ARG A 15 18.23 -9.07 -5.95
N LEU A 16 19.37 -8.67 -5.39
CA LEU A 16 20.62 -9.46 -5.44
C LEU A 16 20.65 -10.61 -4.42
N THR A 17 20.04 -10.41 -3.27
CA THR A 17 20.07 -11.39 -2.17
C THR A 17 18.86 -12.32 -2.18
N GLY A 18 17.77 -11.92 -2.84
CA GLY A 18 16.47 -12.61 -2.77
C GLY A 18 15.84 -12.52 -1.38
N ARG A 19 16.26 -11.58 -0.55
CA ARG A 19 15.81 -11.40 0.84
C ARG A 19 15.49 -9.94 1.10
N THR A 20 14.36 -9.71 1.77
CA THR A 20 14.03 -8.42 2.37
C THR A 20 14.70 -8.30 3.73
N GLU A 21 15.13 -7.10 4.09
CA GLU A 21 15.63 -6.84 5.44
C GLU A 21 14.44 -6.77 6.41
N ASP A 22 14.64 -7.35 7.62
CA ASP A 22 13.66 -7.23 8.71
C ASP A 22 13.55 -5.75 9.11
N ARG A 23 12.36 -5.20 9.01
CA ARG A 23 12.10 -3.82 9.41
C ARG A 23 11.75 -3.77 10.91
N TYR A 24 12.35 -2.82 11.61
CA TYR A 24 12.01 -2.55 13.00
C TYR A 24 10.57 -2.02 13.08
N LEU A 25 9.72 -2.68 13.87
CA LEU A 25 8.36 -2.24 14.12
C LEU A 25 8.36 -1.24 15.30
N SER A 26 8.08 0.04 15.02
CA SER A 26 7.95 1.04 16.07
C SER A 26 6.65 0.85 16.88
N LYS A 27 6.58 1.45 18.09
CA LYS A 27 5.34 1.42 18.90
C LYS A 27 4.17 2.11 18.19
N GLU A 28 4.47 3.14 17.42
CA GLU A 28 3.48 3.85 16.62
C GLU A 28 2.94 2.99 15.48
N MET A 29 3.81 2.25 14.80
CA MET A 29 3.38 1.31 13.75
C MET A 29 2.54 0.17 14.35
N GLN A 30 2.97 -0.39 15.48
CA GLN A 30 2.19 -1.41 16.18
C GLN A 30 0.80 -0.89 16.58
N PHE A 31 0.74 0.32 17.14
CA PHE A 31 -0.54 0.96 17.46
C PHE A 31 -1.41 1.12 16.21
N GLY A 32 -0.83 1.52 15.07
CA GLY A 32 -1.54 1.62 13.78
C GLY A 32 -2.19 0.29 13.39
N ILE A 33 -1.42 -0.79 13.39
CA ILE A 33 -1.90 -2.15 13.08
C ILE A 33 -3.03 -2.57 14.02
N GLU A 34 -2.87 -2.35 15.33
CA GLU A 34 -3.89 -2.70 16.33
C GLU A 34 -5.20 -1.89 16.18
N GLN A 35 -5.11 -0.66 15.69
CA GLN A 35 -6.27 0.22 15.52
C GLN A 35 -6.96 0.09 14.16
N GLU A 36 -6.33 -0.47 13.16
CA GLU A 36 -6.86 -0.57 11.80
C GLU A 36 -8.23 -1.26 11.72
N PRO A 37 -8.51 -2.40 12.40
CA PRO A 37 -9.83 -3.02 12.36
C PRO A 37 -10.93 -2.10 12.94
N PHE A 38 -10.61 -1.33 13.97
CA PHE A 38 -11.57 -0.38 14.57
C PHE A 38 -11.78 0.83 13.65
N ALA A 39 -10.73 1.31 12.99
CA ALA A 39 -10.81 2.37 12.00
C ALA A 39 -11.70 1.96 10.82
N ARG A 40 -11.55 0.73 10.33
CA ARG A 40 -12.36 0.16 9.25
C ARG A 40 -13.83 0.10 9.65
N THR A 41 -14.12 -0.47 10.81
CA THR A 41 -15.50 -0.52 11.33
C THR A 41 -16.11 0.87 11.49
N ALA A 42 -15.33 1.83 12.01
CA ALA A 42 -15.78 3.23 12.14
C ALA A 42 -16.08 3.87 10.77
N TYR A 43 -15.25 3.57 9.77
CA TYR A 43 -15.45 4.01 8.40
C TYR A 43 -16.74 3.41 7.80
N GLU A 44 -16.94 2.10 7.91
CA GLU A 44 -18.12 1.39 7.40
C GLU A 44 -19.41 1.91 8.03
N ILE A 45 -19.43 2.10 9.35
CA ILE A 45 -20.58 2.68 10.05
C ILE A 45 -20.87 4.11 9.56
N ARG A 46 -19.83 4.91 9.35
CA ARG A 46 -19.98 6.33 8.98
C ARG A 46 -20.44 6.53 7.55
N THR A 47 -20.00 5.67 6.64
CA THR A 47 -20.21 5.81 5.19
C THR A 47 -21.29 4.89 4.65
N GLU A 48 -21.71 3.89 5.44
CA GLU A 48 -22.62 2.81 5.03
C GLU A 48 -22.03 1.96 3.87
N ASN A 49 -20.72 2.04 3.63
CA ASN A 49 -20.01 1.23 2.65
C ASN A 49 -19.33 0.04 3.33
N MET A 50 -19.46 -1.13 2.74
CA MET A 50 -18.65 -2.29 3.14
C MET A 50 -17.27 -2.18 2.55
N VAL A 51 -16.26 -2.61 3.29
CA VAL A 51 -14.85 -2.59 2.88
C VAL A 51 -14.37 -4.02 2.69
N ASP A 52 -14.08 -4.38 1.45
CA ASP A 52 -13.49 -5.67 1.10
C ASP A 52 -11.97 -5.61 1.33
N GLN A 53 -11.44 -6.50 2.15
CA GLN A 53 -10.00 -6.61 2.33
C GLN A 53 -9.36 -7.20 1.08
N ALA A 54 -8.32 -6.54 0.60
CA ALA A 54 -7.54 -7.00 -0.54
C ALA A 54 -6.13 -7.36 -0.11
N GLY A 55 -5.56 -8.38 -0.71
CA GLY A 55 -4.15 -8.68 -0.63
C GLY A 55 -3.31 -7.74 -1.50
N PHE A 56 -2.13 -8.22 -1.90
CA PHE A 56 -1.28 -7.49 -2.83
C PHE A 56 -1.89 -7.49 -4.24
N ILE A 57 -2.06 -6.30 -4.83
CA ILE A 57 -2.60 -6.10 -6.18
C ILE A 57 -1.45 -5.69 -7.09
N PHE A 58 -1.15 -6.49 -8.11
CA PHE A 58 -0.17 -6.12 -9.12
C PHE A 58 -0.68 -5.00 -10.01
N HIS A 59 0.23 -4.11 -10.42
CA HIS A 59 -0.10 -3.10 -11.41
C HIS A 59 -0.41 -3.77 -12.78
N PRO A 60 -1.48 -3.38 -13.48
CA PRO A 60 -1.96 -4.08 -14.68
C PRO A 60 -0.95 -4.07 -15.85
N ARG A 61 -0.04 -3.09 -15.88
CA ARG A 61 0.96 -2.91 -16.95
C ARG A 61 2.41 -3.07 -16.47
N LEU A 62 2.67 -2.97 -15.17
CA LEU A 62 4.01 -3.03 -14.57
C LEU A 62 4.06 -4.23 -13.61
N ASP A 63 4.27 -5.42 -14.17
CA ASP A 63 4.19 -6.71 -13.49
C ASP A 63 5.21 -6.91 -12.36
N PHE A 64 6.23 -6.05 -12.30
CA PHE A 64 7.23 -6.00 -11.23
C PHE A 64 6.84 -5.10 -10.06
N SER A 65 5.65 -4.50 -10.07
CA SER A 65 5.21 -3.53 -9.09
C SER A 65 3.73 -3.71 -8.74
N GLY A 66 3.31 -3.20 -7.60
CA GLY A 66 1.93 -3.31 -7.14
C GLY A 66 1.69 -2.54 -5.85
N ALA A 67 0.56 -2.76 -5.22
CA ALA A 67 0.15 -2.12 -3.97
C ALA A 67 -0.59 -3.11 -3.06
N SER A 68 -0.55 -2.84 -1.74
CA SER A 68 -1.38 -3.52 -0.74
C SER A 68 -2.33 -2.49 -0.14
N PRO A 69 -3.53 -2.33 -0.68
CA PRO A 69 -4.51 -1.39 -0.16
C PRO A 69 -5.11 -1.88 1.16
N ASP A 70 -5.51 -0.96 2.04
CA ASP A 70 -6.19 -1.30 3.28
C ASP A 70 -7.63 -1.79 3.05
N GLY A 71 -8.20 -1.50 1.87
CA GLY A 71 -9.48 -2.04 1.43
C GLY A 71 -9.97 -1.54 0.08
N LEU A 72 -10.91 -2.28 -0.49
CA LEU A 72 -11.65 -1.92 -1.70
C LEU A 72 -13.10 -1.62 -1.34
N ILE A 73 -13.74 -0.74 -2.11
CA ILE A 73 -15.13 -0.31 -1.87
C ILE A 73 -15.92 -0.41 -3.16
N GLY A 74 -16.85 -1.33 -3.19
CA GLY A 74 -17.64 -1.61 -4.39
C GLY A 74 -16.77 -1.90 -5.61
N GLN A 75 -17.19 -1.43 -6.79
CA GLN A 75 -16.45 -1.64 -8.04
C GLN A 75 -15.44 -0.52 -8.35
N ASP A 76 -15.61 0.68 -7.77
CA ASP A 76 -14.94 1.88 -8.26
C ASP A 76 -14.05 2.56 -7.22
N GLY A 77 -14.09 2.12 -5.98
CA GLY A 77 -13.44 2.81 -4.88
C GLY A 77 -12.42 2.00 -4.11
N GLY A 78 -11.65 2.70 -3.29
CA GLY A 78 -10.74 2.10 -2.33
C GLY A 78 -10.57 2.94 -1.07
N LEU A 79 -9.85 2.39 -0.10
CA LEU A 79 -9.66 2.95 1.23
C LEU A 79 -8.19 2.86 1.63
N GLU A 80 -7.70 3.96 2.18
CA GLU A 80 -6.43 4.03 2.90
C GLU A 80 -6.70 4.48 4.32
N LEU A 81 -6.30 3.68 5.31
CA LEU A 81 -6.51 3.92 6.73
C LEU A 81 -5.21 4.36 7.41
N LYS A 82 -5.28 5.40 8.21
CA LYS A 82 -4.17 5.84 9.04
C LYS A 82 -4.63 6.04 10.47
N CYS A 83 -3.85 5.49 11.42
CA CYS A 83 -4.06 5.66 12.85
C CYS A 83 -2.85 6.39 13.46
N PRO A 84 -2.68 7.69 13.17
CA PRO A 84 -1.49 8.44 13.55
C PRO A 84 -1.52 8.88 15.02
N LYS A 85 -0.49 9.63 15.43
CA LYS A 85 -0.51 10.38 16.69
C LYS A 85 -1.66 11.39 16.68
N THR A 86 -2.24 11.66 17.85
CA THR A 86 -3.36 12.60 18.00
C THR A 86 -3.06 13.99 17.39
N THR A 87 -1.85 14.50 17.55
CA THR A 87 -1.46 15.80 16.97
C THR A 87 -1.49 15.80 15.44
N THR A 88 -1.08 14.70 14.81
CA THR A 88 -1.12 14.51 13.36
C THR A 88 -2.56 14.38 12.87
N HIS A 89 -3.38 13.59 13.57
CA HIS A 89 -4.80 13.46 13.24
C HIS A 89 -5.54 14.80 13.31
N LEU A 90 -5.27 15.59 14.34
CA LEU A 90 -5.84 16.94 14.48
C LEU A 90 -5.39 17.89 13.35
N ALA A 91 -4.16 17.76 12.88
CA ALA A 91 -3.68 18.53 11.72
C ALA A 91 -4.44 18.14 10.43
N TYR A 92 -4.73 16.85 10.22
CA TYR A 92 -5.54 16.40 9.07
C TYR A 92 -6.98 16.93 9.16
N LEU A 93 -7.60 16.88 10.34
CA LEU A 93 -8.93 17.46 10.56
C LEU A 93 -8.94 18.97 10.25
N ALA A 94 -7.89 19.69 10.65
CA ALA A 94 -7.80 21.13 10.41
C ALA A 94 -7.54 21.47 8.93
N ALA A 95 -6.76 20.66 8.22
CA ALA A 95 -6.46 20.87 6.81
C ALA A 95 -7.66 20.55 5.90
N GLY A 96 -8.46 19.55 6.23
CA GLY A 96 -9.65 19.16 5.47
C GLY A 96 -9.36 18.59 4.07
N THR A 97 -8.11 18.22 3.79
CA THR A 97 -7.65 17.69 2.50
C THR A 97 -6.83 16.42 2.68
N VAL A 98 -6.61 15.67 1.60
CA VAL A 98 -5.66 14.57 1.62
C VAL A 98 -4.27 15.11 1.96
N PRO A 99 -3.57 14.54 2.96
CA PRO A 99 -2.20 14.95 3.24
C PRO A 99 -1.28 14.63 2.05
N LYS A 100 -0.41 15.58 1.70
CA LYS A 100 0.43 15.48 0.49
C LYS A 100 1.32 14.24 0.46
N GLU A 101 1.77 13.79 1.63
CA GLU A 101 2.59 12.60 1.80
C GLU A 101 1.90 11.31 1.36
N TYR A 102 0.55 11.28 1.33
CA TYR A 102 -0.22 10.10 0.89
C TYR A 102 -0.79 10.21 -0.52
N GLU A 103 -0.75 11.36 -1.17
CA GLU A 103 -1.36 11.55 -2.49
C GLU A 103 -0.80 10.55 -3.53
N HIS A 104 0.51 10.33 -3.56
CA HIS A 104 1.13 9.38 -4.48
C HIS A 104 0.73 7.93 -4.16
N GLN A 105 0.60 7.57 -2.87
CA GLN A 105 0.14 6.25 -2.47
C GLN A 105 -1.29 5.99 -2.93
N LEU A 106 -2.20 6.96 -2.74
CA LEU A 106 -3.58 6.83 -3.18
C LEU A 106 -3.69 6.70 -4.70
N LEU A 107 -2.94 7.51 -5.45
CA LEU A 107 -2.90 7.43 -6.92
C LEU A 107 -2.32 6.10 -7.39
N TRP A 108 -1.28 5.60 -6.73
CA TRP A 108 -0.70 4.31 -7.05
C TRP A 108 -1.66 3.15 -6.75
N ASN A 109 -2.37 3.20 -5.62
CA ASN A 109 -3.41 2.24 -5.29
C ASN A 109 -4.52 2.23 -6.36
N MET A 110 -4.97 3.43 -6.81
CA MET A 110 -5.95 3.55 -7.89
C MET A 110 -5.43 3.00 -9.22
N ALA A 111 -4.15 3.18 -9.53
CA ALA A 111 -3.54 2.63 -10.73
C ALA A 111 -3.50 1.09 -10.70
N CYS A 112 -3.06 0.51 -9.57
CA CYS A 112 -2.96 -0.93 -9.40
C CYS A 112 -4.32 -1.62 -9.39
N ALA A 113 -5.29 -1.05 -8.67
CA ALA A 113 -6.61 -1.61 -8.50
C ALA A 113 -7.61 -1.20 -9.62
N GLU A 114 -7.22 -0.35 -10.57
CA GLU A 114 -8.06 0.17 -11.65
C GLU A 114 -9.35 0.83 -11.13
N ARG A 115 -9.21 1.68 -10.06
CA ARG A 115 -10.34 2.33 -9.37
C ARG A 115 -10.41 3.82 -9.69
N GLU A 116 -11.62 4.39 -9.58
CA GLU A 116 -11.94 5.76 -9.95
C GLU A 116 -11.72 6.78 -8.82
N TRP A 117 -11.67 6.31 -7.57
CA TRP A 117 -11.50 7.16 -6.41
C TRP A 117 -10.92 6.39 -5.22
N TRP A 118 -10.33 7.15 -4.29
CA TRP A 118 -9.78 6.60 -3.05
C TRP A 118 -10.14 7.48 -1.88
N ASP A 119 -10.68 6.89 -0.80
CA ASP A 119 -10.90 7.59 0.44
C ASP A 119 -9.67 7.45 1.34
N PHE A 120 -9.12 8.59 1.73
CA PHE A 120 -8.18 8.67 2.84
C PHE A 120 -8.95 8.81 4.13
N ALA A 121 -8.75 7.92 5.08
CA ALA A 121 -9.39 7.96 6.38
C ALA A 121 -8.35 7.96 7.50
N SER A 122 -8.44 8.91 8.40
CA SER A 122 -7.61 8.98 9.61
C SER A 122 -8.46 8.75 10.84
N PHE A 123 -7.99 7.88 11.74
CA PHE A 123 -8.74 7.48 12.94
C PHE A 123 -7.90 7.60 14.21
N ASP A 124 -8.49 8.23 15.24
CA ASP A 124 -7.91 8.29 16.59
C ASP A 124 -8.98 8.02 17.67
N PRO A 125 -9.02 6.82 18.27
CA PRO A 125 -10.02 6.45 19.27
C PRO A 125 -9.90 7.25 20.58
N ARG A 126 -8.76 7.90 20.83
CA ARG A 126 -8.50 8.70 22.04
C ARG A 126 -9.26 10.02 22.08
N LEU A 127 -9.74 10.47 20.92
CA LEU A 127 -10.50 11.71 20.79
C LEU A 127 -11.98 11.53 21.10
N PRO A 128 -12.72 12.62 21.39
CA PRO A 128 -14.18 12.60 21.46
C PRO A 128 -14.77 12.07 20.13
N GLU A 129 -15.89 11.35 20.21
CA GLU A 129 -16.50 10.60 19.09
C GLU A 129 -16.58 11.42 17.78
N LYS A 130 -16.99 12.69 17.88
CA LYS A 130 -17.14 13.57 16.71
C LYS A 130 -15.82 13.89 15.97
N LEU A 131 -14.69 13.66 16.63
CA LEU A 131 -13.35 13.96 16.11
C LEU A 131 -12.52 12.71 15.84
N ARG A 132 -13.05 11.51 16.09
CA ARG A 132 -12.30 10.26 15.95
C ARG A 132 -11.99 9.89 14.52
N LEU A 133 -12.85 10.25 13.58
CA LEU A 133 -12.74 9.81 12.20
C LEU A 133 -12.80 11.01 11.26
N PHE A 134 -11.76 11.17 10.45
CA PHE A 134 -11.66 12.09 9.34
C PHE A 134 -11.65 11.30 8.03
N ILE A 135 -12.43 11.71 7.07
CA ILE A 135 -12.51 11.06 5.75
C ILE A 135 -12.46 12.15 4.68
N VAL A 136 -11.65 11.92 3.66
CA VAL A 136 -11.60 12.79 2.48
C VAL A 136 -11.38 11.95 1.24
N ARG A 137 -12.15 12.20 0.19
CA ARG A 137 -12.06 11.48 -1.09
C ARG A 137 -11.12 12.16 -2.05
N MET A 138 -10.29 11.37 -2.69
CA MET A 138 -9.44 11.76 -3.80
C MET A 138 -9.96 11.10 -5.09
N PRO A 139 -10.29 11.87 -6.12
CA PRO A 139 -10.62 11.31 -7.43
C PRO A 139 -9.37 10.85 -8.15
N ARG A 140 -9.53 9.92 -9.08
CA ARG A 140 -8.48 9.45 -9.98
C ARG A 140 -7.97 10.60 -10.86
N ASP A 141 -6.65 10.64 -11.03
CA ASP A 141 -5.95 11.60 -11.89
C ASP A 141 -4.97 10.86 -12.80
N GLU A 142 -5.37 10.62 -14.04
CA GLU A 142 -4.59 9.86 -15.02
C GLU A 142 -3.28 10.53 -15.37
N ALA A 143 -3.22 11.86 -15.38
CA ALA A 143 -2.00 12.57 -15.70
C ALA A 143 -0.93 12.34 -14.61
N ARG A 144 -1.33 12.50 -13.36
CA ARG A 144 -0.45 12.24 -12.20
C ARG A 144 -0.08 10.75 -12.06
N ILE A 145 -1.01 9.85 -12.34
CA ILE A 145 -0.72 8.40 -12.36
C ILE A 145 0.34 8.12 -13.43
N GLY A 146 0.20 8.67 -14.63
CA GLY A 146 1.19 8.52 -15.70
C GLY A 146 2.59 9.05 -15.31
N GLU A 147 2.67 10.14 -14.56
CA GLU A 147 3.94 10.65 -14.02
C GLU A 147 4.58 9.65 -13.05
N ILE A 148 3.80 9.10 -12.11
CA ILE A 148 4.27 8.09 -11.15
C ILE A 148 4.73 6.82 -11.88
N GLU A 149 3.99 6.33 -12.88
CA GLU A 149 4.37 5.18 -13.68
C GLU A 149 5.72 5.39 -14.37
N GLN A 150 5.98 6.58 -14.92
CA GLN A 150 7.27 6.91 -15.53
C GLN A 150 8.41 6.92 -14.50
N GLU A 151 8.18 7.42 -13.29
CA GLU A 151 9.17 7.37 -12.21
C GLU A 151 9.48 5.93 -11.80
N VAL A 152 8.46 5.07 -11.69
CA VAL A 152 8.60 3.63 -11.36
C VAL A 152 9.39 2.90 -12.46
N LEU A 153 9.09 3.17 -13.74
CA LEU A 153 9.82 2.61 -14.87
C LEU A 153 11.30 3.05 -14.86
N THR A 154 11.55 4.34 -14.62
CA THR A 154 12.90 4.90 -14.53
C THR A 154 13.69 4.25 -13.40
N LEU A 155 13.10 4.16 -12.22
CA LEU A 155 13.73 3.50 -11.06
C LEU A 155 14.06 2.04 -11.36
N ASN A 156 13.13 1.29 -11.96
CA ASN A 156 13.37 -0.11 -12.33
C ASN A 156 14.51 -0.26 -13.34
N SER A 157 14.58 0.62 -14.35
CA SER A 157 15.69 0.63 -15.31
C SER A 157 17.03 0.90 -14.63
N GLU A 158 17.11 1.89 -13.74
CA GLU A 158 18.33 2.18 -12.98
C GLU A 158 18.79 1.00 -12.12
N ILE A 159 17.84 0.27 -11.50
CA ILE A 159 18.14 -0.94 -10.71
C ILE A 159 18.69 -2.04 -11.63
N GLN A 160 18.06 -2.26 -12.78
CA GLN A 160 18.53 -3.25 -13.77
C GLN A 160 19.94 -2.94 -14.27
N ASP A 161 20.23 -1.68 -14.57
CA ASP A 161 21.55 -1.24 -15.05
C ASP A 161 22.64 -1.52 -13.99
N VAL A 162 22.37 -1.23 -12.71
CA VAL A 162 23.31 -1.53 -11.63
C VAL A 162 23.51 -3.06 -11.47
N CYS A 163 22.45 -3.85 -11.51
CA CYS A 163 22.55 -5.31 -11.45
C CYS A 163 23.36 -5.86 -12.63
N ALA A 164 23.17 -5.31 -13.84
CA ALA A 164 23.92 -5.71 -15.02
C ALA A 164 25.41 -5.38 -14.90
N GLN A 165 25.76 -4.18 -14.41
CA GLN A 165 27.15 -3.77 -14.17
C GLN A 165 27.86 -4.65 -13.14
N LEU A 166 27.12 -5.18 -12.16
CA LEU A 166 27.64 -6.13 -11.17
C LEU A 166 27.72 -7.57 -11.69
N GLY A 167 27.34 -7.82 -12.94
CA GLY A 167 27.43 -9.13 -13.59
C GLY A 167 26.45 -10.19 -13.07
N VAL A 168 25.35 -9.78 -12.42
CA VAL A 168 24.41 -10.69 -11.73
C VAL A 168 23.09 -10.89 -12.47
N MET A 169 22.89 -10.29 -13.64
CA MET A 169 21.64 -10.41 -14.43
C MET A 169 21.26 -11.86 -14.78
N ALA A 170 22.23 -12.76 -14.86
CA ALA A 170 22.00 -14.17 -15.21
C ALA A 170 21.32 -15.01 -14.11
N ASN A 171 21.23 -14.47 -12.89
CA ASN A 171 20.76 -15.22 -11.71
C ASN A 171 19.44 -14.66 -11.14
N LEU A 172 18.88 -13.61 -11.76
CA LEU A 172 17.54 -13.15 -11.38
C LEU A 172 16.54 -14.19 -11.91
N PRO A 173 15.62 -14.67 -11.06
CA PRO A 173 14.56 -15.55 -11.54
C PRO A 173 13.81 -14.83 -12.67
N PRO A 174 13.48 -15.51 -13.78
CA PRO A 174 12.71 -14.90 -14.84
C PRO A 174 11.40 -14.34 -14.28
N ILE A 175 10.94 -13.23 -14.84
CA ILE A 175 9.65 -12.57 -14.45
C ILE A 175 8.50 -13.58 -14.47
N GLU A 176 8.58 -14.57 -15.34
CA GLU A 176 7.67 -15.72 -15.41
C GLU A 176 7.58 -16.52 -14.10
N ALA A 177 8.64 -16.62 -13.33
CA ALA A 177 8.63 -17.30 -12.02
C ALA A 177 7.82 -16.53 -10.97
N PHE A 178 7.59 -15.23 -11.17
CA PHE A 178 6.68 -14.42 -10.35
C PHE A 178 5.25 -14.46 -10.91
N ALA A 179 5.09 -14.62 -12.22
CA ALA A 179 3.79 -14.77 -12.87
C ALA A 179 3.09 -16.08 -12.48
N GLU A 180 3.84 -17.18 -12.31
CA GLU A 180 3.32 -18.46 -11.83
C GLU A 180 2.82 -18.45 -10.38
N ARG A 181 3.19 -17.42 -9.60
CA ARG A 181 2.70 -17.18 -8.24
C ARG A 181 1.56 -16.16 -8.18
N ARG A 182 1.13 -15.63 -9.31
CA ARG A 182 -0.06 -14.79 -9.39
C ARG A 182 -1.28 -15.62 -9.04
N PRO A 183 -1.95 -15.39 -7.90
CA PRO A 183 -3.28 -15.93 -7.72
C PRO A 183 -4.15 -15.38 -8.85
N SER A 184 -4.95 -16.23 -9.50
CA SER A 184 -5.94 -15.76 -10.44
C SER A 184 -6.95 -14.85 -9.72
N ASN A 185 -7.57 -13.92 -10.43
CA ASN A 185 -8.62 -13.08 -9.85
C ASN A 185 -9.75 -13.91 -9.22
N GLU A 186 -9.95 -15.15 -9.67
CA GLU A 186 -10.90 -16.12 -9.10
C GLU A 186 -10.40 -16.71 -7.75
N GLU A 187 -9.09 -16.83 -7.54
CA GLU A 187 -8.52 -17.27 -6.26
C GLU A 187 -8.54 -16.14 -5.22
N LEU A 188 -8.40 -14.87 -5.62
CA LEU A 188 -8.55 -13.71 -4.75
C LEU A 188 -10.00 -13.55 -4.25
N ASP A 189 -10.99 -13.90 -5.07
CA ASP A 189 -12.41 -13.91 -4.70
C ASP A 189 -12.78 -15.12 -3.81
N SER A 190 -12.01 -16.22 -3.85
CA SER A 190 -12.33 -17.42 -3.07
C SER A 190 -11.82 -17.41 -1.62
N ASP A 191 -10.83 -16.59 -1.29
CA ASP A 191 -10.28 -16.48 0.06
C ASP A 191 -11.15 -15.62 1.02
N THR A 192 -12.20 -14.97 0.51
CA THR A 192 -13.18 -14.26 1.34
C THR A 192 -14.16 -15.18 2.09
N VAL A 193 -14.06 -16.51 1.94
CA VAL A 193 -15.02 -17.47 2.53
C VAL A 193 -14.33 -18.64 3.23
N ARG A 194 -13.43 -18.42 4.18
CA ARG A 194 -13.11 -19.42 5.20
C ARG A 194 -12.62 -18.79 6.50
N LEU A 195 -13.53 -18.29 7.29
CA LEU A 195 -13.37 -18.20 8.74
C LEU A 195 -13.47 -19.62 9.30
N GLY A 196 -12.34 -20.20 9.72
CA GLY A 196 -12.30 -21.41 10.49
C GLY A 196 -11.28 -22.44 10.04
N ASP A 197 -10.00 -22.14 10.09
CA ASP A 197 -9.00 -23.14 10.48
C ASP A 197 -7.69 -22.45 10.91
N THR A 198 -7.20 -22.85 12.09
CA THR A 198 -5.99 -22.30 12.70
C THR A 198 -4.76 -23.01 12.16
N SER A 199 -4.29 -22.60 11.00
CA SER A 199 -2.93 -22.86 10.55
C SER A 199 -2.35 -21.54 10.02
N VAL A 200 -1.39 -21.02 10.77
CA VAL A 200 -0.71 -19.75 10.51
C VAL A 200 -0.01 -19.81 9.15
N PRO A 201 -0.45 -19.08 8.12
CA PRO A 201 0.37 -18.86 6.95
C PRO A 201 1.42 -17.80 7.29
N VAL A 202 2.61 -17.99 6.78
CA VAL A 202 3.71 -17.02 6.86
C VAL A 202 3.25 -15.73 6.19
N ASP A 203 3.08 -14.70 7.00
CA ASP A 203 2.64 -13.37 6.59
C ASP A 203 3.71 -12.68 5.75
N LEU A 204 3.44 -12.54 4.46
CA LEU A 204 4.24 -11.74 3.53
C LEU A 204 3.73 -10.29 3.40
N THR A 205 2.77 -9.88 4.24
CA THR A 205 2.10 -8.57 4.14
C THR A 205 2.91 -7.38 4.66
N GLY A 206 4.18 -7.59 5.08
CA GLY A 206 5.06 -6.52 5.57
C GLY A 206 5.77 -5.68 4.50
N LEU A 207 5.56 -5.91 3.21
CA LEU A 207 6.56 -5.55 2.20
C LEU A 207 6.38 -4.22 1.48
N VAL A 208 5.24 -3.54 1.55
CA VAL A 208 5.08 -2.28 0.79
C VAL A 208 4.28 -1.18 1.51
N SER A 209 3.93 -1.31 2.75
CA SER A 209 3.27 -0.22 3.44
C SER A 209 4.18 0.48 4.44
N ASN A 210 4.45 1.71 4.17
CA ASN A 210 4.93 2.75 5.06
C ASN A 210 6.40 2.80 5.40
N GLU A 211 7.13 3.51 4.59
CA GLU A 211 8.02 4.54 5.15
C GLU A 211 8.37 5.59 4.10
N MET A 212 7.43 6.49 3.85
CA MET A 212 7.76 7.86 3.51
C MET A 212 7.14 8.74 4.58
N SER A 213 7.76 8.76 5.76
CA SER A 213 7.46 9.72 6.81
C SER A 213 8.72 10.04 7.59
N ILE A 214 9.34 11.13 7.23
CA ILE A 214 9.97 12.06 8.16
C ILE A 214 9.26 13.37 8.00
#